data_6c1df448a82b4dc0dc171ef6914a0a06
#
_entry.id   6c1df448a82b4dc0dc171ef6914a0a06
#
_cell.length_a   1.000
_cell.length_b   1.000
_cell.length_c   1.000
_cell.angle_alpha   90.00
_cell.angle_beta   90.00
_cell.angle_gamma   90.00
#
_symmetry.space_group_name_H-M   'P 1'
#
loop_
_entity.id
_entity.type
_entity.pdbx_description
1 polymer ?
#
loop_
_entity_poly.entity_id
_entity_poly.type
_entity_poly.pdbx_seq_one_letter_code
_entity_poly.pdbx_strand_id
1 'polypeptide(L)'
;KVYFKIDSELLFPLLALPDYYSYSTAVGDGSGTEYSTEYDGRVTGIRVWEHSNAYIRGIQLRYDGNWTTPVCTSYGNPLEMTLRDNESFIQVSGKYYYGYIYEIMFVTSRGRSLKVGLSYGNSFNFYPTNDGSQLRFLSGRQNGNGITSIGAHWAVY
;
A
#
# COMPACT_ATOMS: atom_id res chain seq x y z
N LYS A 1 15.47 -3.79 -40.33
CA LYS A 1 16.35 -3.14 -39.32
C LYS A 1 15.62 -2.06 -38.55
N VAL A 2 14.76 -1.30 -39.21
CA VAL A 2 13.99 -0.22 -38.57
C VAL A 2 13.08 -0.75 -37.48
N TYR A 3 12.51 -1.91 -37.69
CA TYR A 3 11.61 -2.50 -36.71
C TYR A 3 12.32 -2.93 -35.41
N PHE A 4 13.62 -3.19 -35.45
CA PHE A 4 14.37 -3.45 -34.22
C PHE A 4 14.39 -2.25 -33.28
N LYS A 5 14.50 -1.07 -33.83
CA LYS A 5 14.43 0.14 -33.03
C LYS A 5 13.04 0.34 -32.43
N ILE A 6 12.03 0.07 -33.25
CA ILE A 6 10.65 0.16 -32.79
C ILE A 6 10.42 -0.84 -31.66
N ASP A 7 10.89 -2.06 -31.85
CA ASP A 7 10.77 -3.11 -30.84
C ASP A 7 11.50 -2.74 -29.55
N SER A 8 12.71 -2.20 -29.66
CA SER A 8 13.43 -1.77 -28.46
C SER A 8 12.78 -0.57 -27.78
N GLU A 9 12.20 0.35 -28.53
CA GLU A 9 11.46 1.45 -27.95
C GLU A 9 10.21 0.97 -27.23
N LEU A 10 9.49 0.00 -27.79
CA LEU A 10 8.34 -0.62 -27.16
C LEU A 10 8.71 -1.42 -25.91
N LEU A 11 9.92 -1.97 -25.86
CA LEU A 11 10.38 -2.74 -24.70
C LEU A 11 10.72 -1.84 -23.48
N PHE A 12 11.09 -0.58 -23.66
CA PHE A 12 11.42 0.30 -22.55
C PHE A 12 10.33 0.37 -21.49
N PRO A 13 9.07 0.59 -21.84
CA PRO A 13 8.00 0.57 -20.84
C PRO A 13 7.89 -0.79 -20.13
N LEU A 14 8.09 -1.88 -20.86
CA LEU A 14 8.04 -3.24 -20.29
C LEU A 14 9.19 -3.49 -19.33
N LEU A 15 10.39 -2.99 -19.65
CA LEU A 15 11.56 -3.10 -18.77
C LEU A 15 11.42 -2.25 -17.52
N ALA A 16 10.61 -1.21 -17.56
CA ALA A 16 10.30 -0.38 -16.41
C ALA A 16 9.27 -1.00 -15.48
N LEU A 17 8.57 -2.06 -15.91
CA LEU A 17 7.62 -2.76 -15.09
C LEU A 17 8.35 -3.66 -14.09
N PRO A 18 7.87 -3.72 -12.85
CA PRO A 18 8.45 -4.61 -11.85
C PRO A 18 8.23 -6.08 -12.23
N ASP A 19 9.23 -6.90 -11.95
CA ASP A 19 9.15 -8.34 -12.12
C ASP A 19 8.34 -9.00 -10.99
N TYR A 20 7.83 -10.21 -11.27
CA TYR A 20 7.17 -11.04 -10.28
C TYR A 20 6.07 -10.30 -9.51
N TYR A 21 5.17 -9.70 -10.28
CA TYR A 21 4.01 -9.04 -9.71
C TYR A 21 3.05 -10.04 -9.07
N SER A 22 2.58 -9.73 -7.87
CA SER A 22 1.50 -10.44 -7.20
C SER A 22 0.61 -9.46 -6.44
N TYR A 23 -0.57 -9.91 -6.05
CA TYR A 23 -1.45 -9.08 -5.24
C TYR A 23 -2.18 -9.91 -4.19
N SER A 24 -2.53 -9.25 -3.10
CA SER A 24 -3.39 -9.78 -2.05
C SER A 24 -4.77 -9.20 -2.23
N THR A 25 -5.76 -10.07 -2.36
CA THR A 25 -7.15 -9.67 -2.59
C THR A 25 -7.66 -8.76 -1.48
N ALA A 26 -8.35 -7.69 -1.86
CA ALA A 26 -8.87 -6.72 -0.91
C ALA A 26 -9.84 -7.36 0.08
N VAL A 27 -9.74 -6.94 1.33
CA VAL A 27 -10.66 -7.26 2.41
C VAL A 27 -11.48 -6.04 2.81
N GLY A 28 -12.62 -6.26 3.46
CA GLY A 28 -13.55 -5.22 3.88
C GLY A 28 -14.82 -5.21 3.04
N ASP A 29 -15.82 -4.42 3.46
CA ASP A 29 -17.10 -4.37 2.76
C ASP A 29 -17.05 -3.59 1.44
N GLY A 30 -16.12 -2.66 1.31
CA GLY A 30 -15.87 -1.95 0.07
C GLY A 30 -16.91 -0.90 -0.28
N SER A 31 -17.59 -0.30 0.67
CA SER A 31 -18.49 0.82 0.38
C SER A 31 -17.73 2.06 -0.08
N GLY A 32 -18.38 2.88 -0.91
CA GLY A 32 -17.81 4.12 -1.41
C GLY A 32 -17.14 3.99 -2.77
N THR A 33 -16.04 4.70 -2.97
CA THR A 33 -15.33 4.79 -4.25
C THR A 33 -13.96 4.12 -4.20
N GLU A 34 -13.49 3.64 -5.34
CA GLU A 34 -12.19 3.01 -5.47
C GLU A 34 -11.05 4.00 -5.28
N TYR A 35 -9.96 3.53 -4.70
CA TYR A 35 -8.69 4.25 -4.63
C TYR A 35 -7.54 3.34 -5.03
N SER A 36 -6.46 3.98 -5.43
CA SER A 36 -5.16 3.35 -5.60
C SER A 36 -4.10 4.34 -5.15
N THR A 37 -3.08 3.83 -4.44
CA THR A 37 -1.92 4.64 -4.06
C THR A 37 -0.77 4.49 -5.05
N GLU A 38 -1.01 3.84 -6.19
CA GLU A 38 0.01 3.57 -7.19
C GLU A 38 0.67 4.85 -7.68
N TYR A 39 2.01 4.82 -7.75
CA TYR A 39 2.82 5.89 -8.28
C TYR A 39 4.13 5.29 -8.82
N ASP A 40 4.86 6.08 -9.61
CA ASP A 40 6.15 5.64 -10.15
C ASP A 40 7.20 5.57 -9.06
N GLY A 41 8.09 4.58 -9.15
CA GLY A 41 9.18 4.40 -8.23
C GLY A 41 8.92 3.38 -7.14
N ARG A 42 9.73 3.41 -6.10
CA ARG A 42 9.69 2.47 -4.98
C ARG A 42 9.09 3.14 -3.76
N VAL A 43 8.30 2.39 -3.02
CA VAL A 43 7.76 2.86 -1.75
C VAL A 43 8.89 3.05 -0.74
N THR A 44 8.97 4.26 -0.19
CA THR A 44 9.99 4.65 0.81
C THR A 44 9.39 5.15 2.12
N GLY A 45 8.08 5.14 2.25
CA GLY A 45 7.42 5.54 3.49
C GLY A 45 5.91 5.42 3.44
N ILE A 46 5.31 5.50 4.62
CA ILE A 46 3.86 5.40 4.82
C ILE A 46 3.43 6.38 5.89
N ARG A 47 2.29 7.02 5.67
CA ARG A 47 1.52 7.76 6.68
C ARG A 47 0.13 7.19 6.77
N VAL A 48 -0.35 7.03 7.99
CA VAL A 48 -1.70 6.53 8.24
C VAL A 48 -2.38 7.42 9.26
N TRP A 49 -3.59 7.85 8.94
CA TRP A 49 -4.45 8.60 9.85
C TRP A 49 -5.51 7.66 10.41
N GLU A 50 -5.67 7.68 11.72
CA GLU A 50 -6.71 6.94 12.40
C GLU A 50 -7.75 7.89 13.01
N HIS A 51 -8.98 7.42 13.09
CA HIS A 51 -9.96 8.04 13.95
C HIS A 51 -9.69 7.55 15.37
N SER A 52 -9.66 8.46 16.34
CA SER A 52 -9.29 8.14 17.72
C SER A 52 -10.03 6.89 18.24
N ASN A 53 -9.25 5.85 18.58
CA ASN A 53 -9.77 4.54 19.02
C ASN A 53 -10.83 3.93 18.10
N ALA A 54 -10.66 4.09 16.81
CA ALA A 54 -11.60 3.58 15.84
C ALA A 54 -10.88 3.16 14.54
N TYR A 55 -11.45 3.49 13.41
CA TYR A 55 -11.02 3.00 12.11
C TYR A 55 -9.94 3.87 11.47
N ILE A 56 -9.35 3.31 10.42
CA ILE A 56 -8.38 4.00 9.56
C ILE A 56 -9.14 4.99 8.67
N ARG A 57 -8.72 6.24 8.73
CA ARG A 57 -9.37 7.33 7.99
C ARG A 57 -8.62 7.81 6.77
N GLY A 58 -7.33 7.52 6.67
CA GLY A 58 -6.53 7.93 5.52
C GLY A 58 -5.19 7.24 5.45
N ILE A 59 -4.64 7.18 4.24
CA ILE A 59 -3.37 6.53 3.94
C ILE A 59 -2.63 7.39 2.91
N GLN A 60 -1.31 7.48 3.05
CA GLN A 60 -0.45 8.15 2.08
C GLN A 60 0.85 7.40 1.94
N LEU A 61 1.27 7.12 0.72
CA LEU A 61 2.56 6.51 0.44
C LEU A 61 3.57 7.56 -0.01
N ARG A 62 4.83 7.25 0.23
CA ARG A 62 5.98 7.99 -0.22
C ARG A 62 6.72 7.15 -1.26
N TYR A 63 7.01 7.74 -2.41
CA TYR A 63 7.73 7.08 -3.51
C TYR A 63 9.01 7.85 -3.82
N ASP A 64 10.14 7.16 -3.80
CA ASP A 64 11.46 7.77 -4.05
C ASP A 64 11.66 9.08 -3.29
N GLY A 65 11.23 9.11 -2.03
CA GLY A 65 11.36 10.28 -1.16
C GLY A 65 10.27 11.33 -1.30
N ASN A 66 9.27 11.15 -2.17
CA ASN A 66 8.21 12.13 -2.40
C ASN A 66 6.85 11.58 -1.93
N TRP A 67 6.16 12.35 -1.12
CA TRP A 67 4.82 12.02 -0.67
C TRP A 67 3.79 12.27 -1.77
N THR A 68 2.94 11.30 -2.02
CA THR A 68 1.82 11.42 -2.96
C THR A 68 0.59 12.03 -2.28
N THR A 69 -0.48 12.21 -3.05
CA THR A 69 -1.74 12.70 -2.48
C THR A 69 -2.31 11.67 -1.49
N PRO A 70 -2.73 12.10 -0.29
CA PRO A 70 -3.40 11.20 0.65
C PRO A 70 -4.70 10.63 0.08
N VAL A 71 -4.97 9.39 0.43
CA VAL A 71 -6.25 8.74 0.15
C VAL A 71 -7.20 8.99 1.30
N CYS A 72 -8.43 9.38 0.99
CA CYS A 72 -9.51 9.68 1.90
C CYS A 72 -9.21 10.94 2.71
N THR A 73 -9.09 10.88 4.01
CA THR A 73 -8.92 12.07 4.83
C THR A 73 -7.55 12.11 5.50
N SER A 74 -6.95 13.29 5.51
CA SER A 74 -5.64 13.55 6.13
C SER A 74 -5.76 14.54 7.29
N TYR A 75 -6.92 14.59 7.92
CA TYR A 75 -7.15 15.47 9.06
C TYR A 75 -6.43 14.97 10.31
N GLY A 76 -5.68 15.84 10.96
CA GLY A 76 -4.94 15.53 12.19
C GLY A 76 -3.52 15.04 11.89
N ASN A 77 -2.88 14.49 12.92
CA ASN A 77 -1.52 14.01 12.84
C ASN A 77 -1.48 12.55 12.43
N PRO A 78 -0.74 12.18 11.37
CA PRO A 78 -0.57 10.78 11.00
C PRO A 78 0.46 10.08 11.90
N LEU A 79 0.36 8.73 11.96
CA LEU A 79 1.50 7.92 12.32
C LEU A 79 2.30 7.64 11.05
N GLU A 80 3.61 7.69 11.16
CA GLU A 80 4.50 7.69 10.00
C GLU A 80 5.68 6.74 10.21
N MET A 81 6.07 6.08 9.13
CA MET A 81 7.35 5.38 9.05
C MET A 81 7.99 5.68 7.70
N THR A 82 9.24 6.12 7.74
CA THR A 82 10.09 6.20 6.56
C THR A 82 11.08 5.05 6.57
N LEU A 83 11.30 4.47 5.40
CA LEU A 83 12.22 3.36 5.23
C LEU A 83 13.67 3.85 5.19
N ARG A 84 14.57 3.01 5.68
CA ARG A 84 16.01 3.16 5.54
C ARG A 84 16.46 2.66 4.18
N ASP A 85 17.71 2.93 3.82
CA ASP A 85 18.30 2.38 2.61
C ASP A 85 18.25 0.85 2.65
N ASN A 86 17.89 0.24 1.52
CA ASN A 86 17.75 -1.21 1.38
C ASN A 86 16.70 -1.84 2.33
N GLU A 87 15.74 -1.08 2.74
CA GLU A 87 14.59 -1.55 3.51
C GLU A 87 13.32 -1.46 2.67
N SER A 88 12.42 -2.41 2.82
CA SER A 88 11.16 -2.44 2.10
C SER A 88 10.04 -2.96 3.00
N PHE A 89 8.79 -2.66 2.65
CA PHE A 89 7.64 -3.28 3.30
C PHE A 89 7.39 -4.65 2.67
N ILE A 90 7.33 -5.68 3.52
CA ILE A 90 7.19 -7.08 3.10
C ILE A 90 5.93 -7.75 3.65
N GLN A 91 5.14 -7.06 4.44
CA GLN A 91 3.90 -7.57 5.00
C GLN A 91 2.97 -6.39 5.30
N VAL A 92 1.69 -6.59 5.01
CA VAL A 92 0.61 -5.70 5.43
C VAL A 92 -0.45 -6.57 6.10
N SER A 93 -0.70 -6.30 7.37
CA SER A 93 -1.65 -7.05 8.17
C SER A 93 -2.60 -6.10 8.90
N GLY A 94 -3.66 -6.62 9.48
CA GLY A 94 -4.55 -5.78 10.25
C GLY A 94 -5.87 -6.46 10.56
N LYS A 95 -6.89 -5.64 10.79
CA LYS A 95 -8.24 -6.09 11.10
C LYS A 95 -9.28 -5.23 10.40
N TYR A 96 -10.36 -5.85 10.00
CA TYR A 96 -11.51 -5.19 9.41
C TYR A 96 -12.80 -5.66 10.05
N TYR A 97 -13.80 -4.80 10.07
CA TYR A 97 -15.13 -5.12 10.54
C TYR A 97 -16.13 -4.29 9.75
N TYR A 98 -17.42 -4.49 9.97
CA TYR A 98 -18.45 -3.79 9.23
C TYR A 98 -18.11 -2.32 8.99
N GLY A 99 -18.09 -1.94 7.73
CA GLY A 99 -17.91 -0.57 7.28
C GLY A 99 -16.45 -0.15 7.07
N TYR A 100 -15.48 -0.62 7.87
CA TYR A 100 -14.13 -0.04 7.85
C TYR A 100 -13.00 -1.03 8.07
N ILE A 101 -11.82 -0.60 7.67
CA ILE A 101 -10.55 -1.17 8.13
C ILE A 101 -10.23 -0.50 9.47
N TYR A 102 -10.07 -1.31 10.52
CA TYR A 102 -9.84 -0.81 11.88
C TYR A 102 -8.36 -0.76 12.26
N GLU A 103 -7.58 -1.69 11.76
CA GLU A 103 -6.15 -1.76 12.08
C GLU A 103 -5.36 -2.07 10.81
N ILE A 104 -4.22 -1.40 10.67
CA ILE A 104 -3.21 -1.75 9.68
C ILE A 104 -1.86 -1.82 10.37
N MET A 105 -1.08 -2.86 10.02
CA MET A 105 0.30 -3.01 10.44
C MET A 105 1.18 -3.24 9.21
N PHE A 106 2.21 -2.44 9.09
CA PHE A 106 3.25 -2.59 8.07
C PHE A 106 4.49 -3.18 8.70
N VAL A 107 5.04 -4.22 8.10
CA VAL A 107 6.27 -4.86 8.57
C VAL A 107 7.35 -4.71 7.50
N THR A 108 8.54 -4.33 7.92
CA THR A 108 9.67 -4.12 7.02
C THR A 108 10.60 -5.32 6.95
N SER A 109 11.42 -5.35 5.90
CA SER A 109 12.47 -6.36 5.69
C SER A 109 13.55 -6.35 6.78
N ARG A 110 13.59 -5.31 7.61
CA ARG A 110 14.53 -5.20 8.75
C ARG A 110 13.85 -5.46 10.09
N GLY A 111 12.64 -6.02 10.08
CA GLY A 111 11.93 -6.37 11.30
C GLY A 111 11.33 -5.19 12.05
N ARG A 112 11.25 -4.01 11.43
CA ARG A 112 10.52 -2.89 12.00
C ARG A 112 9.04 -3.01 11.67
N SER A 113 8.19 -2.42 12.47
CA SER A 113 6.75 -2.39 12.19
C SER A 113 6.12 -1.07 12.60
N LEU A 114 5.05 -0.71 11.90
CA LEU A 114 4.15 0.38 12.24
C LEU A 114 2.74 -0.18 12.34
N LYS A 115 2.14 -0.05 13.49
CA LYS A 115 0.76 -0.48 13.74
C LYS A 115 -0.10 0.74 14.04
N VAL A 116 -1.24 0.85 13.35
CA VAL A 116 -2.15 1.99 13.46
C VAL A 116 -3.58 1.49 13.58
N GLY A 117 -4.37 2.14 14.41
CA GLY A 117 -5.79 1.88 14.58
C GLY A 117 -6.11 1.00 15.77
N LEU A 118 -7.35 0.51 15.78
CA LEU A 118 -7.91 -0.30 16.84
C LEU A 118 -7.91 -1.78 16.42
N SER A 119 -7.40 -2.64 17.29
CA SER A 119 -7.38 -4.10 17.06
C SER A 119 -8.78 -4.68 17.25
N TYR A 120 -9.64 -4.49 16.26
CA TYR A 120 -11.04 -4.86 16.31
C TYR A 120 -11.51 -5.48 14.99
N GLY A 121 -12.16 -6.64 15.08
CA GLY A 121 -12.74 -7.32 13.94
C GLY A 121 -11.95 -8.53 13.46
N ASN A 122 -12.12 -8.85 12.18
CA ASN A 122 -11.51 -10.02 11.54
C ASN A 122 -10.10 -9.70 11.09
N SER A 123 -9.18 -10.62 11.35
CA SER A 123 -7.78 -10.45 10.96
C SER A 123 -7.56 -10.69 9.47
N PHE A 124 -6.65 -9.94 8.87
CA PHE A 124 -6.10 -10.22 7.56
C PHE A 124 -4.56 -10.13 7.61
N ASN A 125 -3.92 -10.89 6.75
CA ASN A 125 -2.47 -10.90 6.63
C ASN A 125 -2.12 -10.99 5.15
N PHE A 126 -1.43 -9.99 4.64
CA PHE A 126 -1.00 -9.93 3.25
C PHE A 126 0.49 -10.12 3.16
N TYR A 127 0.89 -11.05 2.31
CA TYR A 127 2.29 -11.35 2.01
C TYR A 127 2.49 -11.43 0.50
N PRO A 128 3.65 -11.05 -0.01
CA PRO A 128 3.97 -11.29 -1.40
C PRO A 128 4.11 -12.80 -1.69
N THR A 129 3.76 -13.20 -2.89
CA THR A 129 3.88 -14.59 -3.35
C THR A 129 5.33 -14.94 -3.71
N ASN A 130 6.07 -13.97 -4.25
CA ASN A 130 7.42 -14.20 -4.77
C ASN A 130 8.48 -13.67 -3.81
N ASP A 131 9.56 -14.42 -3.64
CA ASP A 131 10.69 -14.00 -2.83
C ASP A 131 11.31 -12.71 -3.37
N GLY A 132 11.75 -11.85 -2.46
CA GLY A 132 12.33 -10.57 -2.82
C GLY A 132 11.32 -9.49 -3.19
N SER A 133 10.03 -9.80 -3.19
CA SER A 133 8.99 -8.82 -3.44
C SER A 133 8.83 -7.82 -2.30
N GLN A 134 8.42 -6.63 -2.67
CA GLN A 134 8.12 -5.55 -1.73
C GLN A 134 6.78 -4.90 -2.10
N LEU A 135 6.22 -4.17 -1.15
CA LEU A 135 4.99 -3.42 -1.39
C LEU A 135 5.20 -2.42 -2.51
N ARG A 136 4.33 -2.50 -3.52
CA ARG A 136 4.31 -1.59 -4.64
C ARG A 136 3.26 -0.50 -4.46
N PHE A 137 2.05 -0.87 -4.09
CA PHE A 137 0.98 0.07 -3.76
C PHE A 137 -0.17 -0.65 -3.04
N LEU A 138 -1.09 0.15 -2.52
CA LEU A 138 -2.33 -0.30 -1.89
C LEU A 138 -3.51 0.12 -2.76
N SER A 139 -4.56 -0.68 -2.74
CA SER A 139 -5.81 -0.35 -3.41
C SER A 139 -7.00 -0.80 -2.59
N GLY A 140 -8.17 -0.31 -2.90
CA GLY A 140 -9.39 -0.64 -2.19
C GLY A 140 -10.47 0.39 -2.42
N ARG A 141 -11.28 0.63 -1.40
CA ARG A 141 -12.39 1.59 -1.44
C ARG A 141 -12.40 2.44 -0.18
N GLN A 142 -12.99 3.63 -0.29
CA GLN A 142 -13.13 4.59 0.79
C GLN A 142 -14.47 5.34 0.62
N ASN A 143 -15.06 5.77 1.71
CA ASN A 143 -16.39 6.41 1.70
C ASN A 143 -16.38 7.89 2.08
N GLY A 144 -15.21 8.54 2.06
CA GLY A 144 -15.06 9.94 2.46
C GLY A 144 -14.78 10.12 3.96
N ASN A 145 -15.11 9.14 4.79
CA ASN A 145 -14.82 9.17 6.23
C ASN A 145 -13.66 8.25 6.61
N GLY A 146 -13.49 7.16 5.88
CA GLY A 146 -12.44 6.21 6.16
C GLY A 146 -12.27 5.17 5.06
N ILE A 147 -11.29 4.31 5.27
CA ILE A 147 -10.94 3.20 4.39
C ILE A 147 -11.90 2.05 4.65
N THR A 148 -12.63 1.62 3.62
CA THR A 148 -13.65 0.56 3.73
C THR A 148 -13.19 -0.78 3.18
N SER A 149 -12.16 -0.78 2.33
CA SER A 149 -11.47 -2.00 1.93
C SER A 149 -10.01 -1.71 1.59
N ILE A 150 -9.18 -2.73 1.68
CA ILE A 150 -7.74 -2.62 1.41
C ILE A 150 -7.21 -3.92 0.81
N GLY A 151 -6.41 -3.78 -0.22
CA GLY A 151 -5.62 -4.84 -0.83
C GLY A 151 -4.20 -4.34 -1.06
N ALA A 152 -3.25 -5.26 -1.20
CA ALA A 152 -1.85 -4.93 -1.38
C ALA A 152 -1.33 -5.49 -2.71
N HIS A 153 -0.46 -4.75 -3.35
CA HIS A 153 0.19 -5.13 -4.59
C HIS A 153 1.70 -5.18 -4.37
N TRP A 154 2.31 -6.25 -4.86
CA TRP A 154 3.70 -6.60 -4.59
C TRP A 154 4.48 -6.78 -5.89
N ALA A 155 5.75 -6.43 -5.84
CA ALA A 155 6.64 -6.62 -6.99
C ALA A 155 8.09 -6.73 -6.56
N VAL A 156 8.89 -7.38 -7.41
CA VAL A 156 10.35 -7.38 -7.32
C VAL A 156 10.87 -6.28 -8.24
N TYR A 157 11.83 -5.50 -7.76
CA TYR A 157 12.48 -4.43 -8.52
C TYR A 157 13.91 -4.78 -8.86
#